data_0d72b1c63339d2c30028cf82b6f76536
#
_entry.id   0d72b1c63339d2c30028cf82b6f76536
#
_cell.length_a   1.000
_cell.length_b   1.000
_cell.length_c   1.000
_cell.angle_alpha   90.00
_cell.angle_beta   90.00
_cell.angle_gamma   90.00
#
_symmetry.space_group_name_H-M   'P 1'
#
loop_
_entity.id
_entity.type
_entity.pdbx_description
1 polymer ?
#
loop_
_entity_poly.entity_id
_entity_poly.type
_entity_poly.pdbx_seq_one_letter_code
_entity_poly.pdbx_strand_id
1 'polypeptide(L)'
;IPGAPPYWKGYRNEIFARMEQLGPFQFFFTLSSAEMHWPEVAVAILHTIGKTVSYEKGWEEDDTKIKIDGISLPKYKKKEWRYRSKAYKDNFLLITRIFDNKVKAFVKFLTATGDVEHYTYRIEFQIRGMPHVHGVFWLKKEIVEKYKTNDEFDDIKVVELIDQWISCSLD
;
A
#
# COMPACT_ATOMS: atom_id res chain seq x y z
N ILE A 1 -8.58 -5.15 -23.96
CA ILE A 1 -7.65 -6.07 -23.27
C ILE A 1 -6.98 -5.25 -22.18
N PRO A 2 -6.99 -5.69 -20.89
CA PRO A 2 -6.24 -5.05 -19.82
C PRO A 2 -4.76 -4.88 -20.21
N GLY A 3 -4.21 -3.68 -19.98
CA GLY A 3 -2.83 -3.37 -20.32
C GLY A 3 -2.59 -2.84 -21.74
N ALA A 4 -3.58 -2.88 -22.62
CA ALA A 4 -3.45 -2.29 -23.97
C ALA A 4 -3.58 -0.75 -23.93
N PRO A 5 -2.98 0.01 -24.89
CA PRO A 5 -3.08 1.47 -24.92
C PRO A 5 -4.50 2.04 -24.83
N PRO A 6 -5.54 1.47 -25.48
CA PRO A 6 -6.92 1.95 -25.33
C PRO A 6 -7.47 1.81 -23.91
N TYR A 7 -7.06 0.76 -23.17
CA TYR A 7 -7.44 0.55 -21.77
C TYR A 7 -6.86 1.67 -20.89
N TRP A 8 -5.60 2.04 -21.13
CA TRP A 8 -4.93 3.12 -20.41
C TRP A 8 -5.53 4.49 -20.72
N LYS A 9 -5.92 4.70 -21.97
CA LYS A 9 -6.61 5.92 -22.40
C LYS A 9 -7.96 6.08 -21.67
N GLY A 10 -8.70 4.98 -21.49
CA GLY A 10 -9.95 4.98 -20.72
C GLY A 10 -9.73 5.45 -19.28
N TYR A 11 -8.76 4.89 -18.59
CA TYR A 11 -8.42 5.27 -17.22
C TYR A 11 -7.99 6.72 -17.09
N ARG A 12 -7.14 7.18 -18.01
CA ARG A 12 -6.72 8.59 -18.04
C ARG A 12 -7.93 9.51 -18.19
N ASN A 13 -8.81 9.21 -19.12
CA ASN A 13 -10.02 10.01 -19.35
C ASN A 13 -10.94 10.03 -18.12
N GLU A 14 -11.03 8.92 -17.39
CA GLU A 14 -11.78 8.85 -16.14
C GLU A 14 -11.19 9.78 -15.07
N ILE A 15 -9.87 9.80 -14.91
CA ILE A 15 -9.21 10.72 -13.97
C ILE A 15 -9.44 12.17 -14.40
N PHE A 16 -9.31 12.51 -15.68
CA PHE A 16 -9.57 13.85 -16.18
C PHE A 16 -11.02 14.28 -15.97
N ALA A 17 -11.99 13.42 -16.25
CA ALA A 17 -13.40 13.72 -16.00
C ALA A 17 -13.68 13.97 -14.51
N ARG A 18 -13.00 13.26 -13.61
CA ARG A 18 -13.09 13.51 -12.17
C ARG A 18 -12.45 14.87 -11.81
N MET A 19 -11.30 15.20 -12.39
CA MET A 19 -10.65 16.48 -12.17
C MET A 19 -11.49 17.66 -12.69
N GLU A 20 -12.22 17.49 -13.78
CA GLU A 20 -13.17 18.50 -14.28
C GLU A 20 -14.34 18.75 -13.32
N GLN A 21 -14.80 17.72 -12.61
CA GLN A 21 -15.92 17.81 -11.69
C GLN A 21 -15.51 18.20 -10.26
N LEU A 22 -14.39 17.69 -9.77
CA LEU A 22 -13.95 17.81 -8.38
C LEU A 22 -12.80 18.82 -8.22
N GLY A 23 -12.23 19.31 -9.32
CA GLY A 23 -10.98 20.03 -9.31
C GLY A 23 -9.76 19.10 -9.25
N PRO A 24 -8.55 19.66 -9.16
CA PRO A 24 -7.32 18.86 -9.05
C PRO A 24 -7.30 18.08 -7.74
N PHE A 25 -6.75 16.86 -7.78
CA PHE A 25 -6.51 16.09 -6.56
C PHE A 25 -5.42 16.76 -5.71
N GLN A 26 -5.52 16.60 -4.38
CA GLN A 26 -4.56 17.19 -3.46
C GLN A 26 -3.38 16.26 -3.19
N PHE A 27 -3.60 14.93 -3.22
CA PHE A 27 -2.53 13.98 -2.92
C PHE A 27 -2.43 12.89 -3.97
N PHE A 28 -1.19 12.60 -4.34
CA PHE A 28 -0.80 11.39 -5.04
C PHE A 28 -0.06 10.47 -4.06
N PHE A 29 -0.40 9.20 -4.06
CA PHE A 29 0.29 8.22 -3.25
C PHE A 29 0.74 7.02 -4.06
N THR A 30 1.78 6.39 -3.58
CA THR A 30 2.31 5.17 -4.14
C THR A 30 2.68 4.21 -3.01
N LEU A 31 2.29 2.94 -3.14
CA LEU A 31 2.63 1.90 -2.18
C LEU A 31 3.26 0.74 -2.93
N SER A 32 4.41 0.30 -2.47
CA SER A 32 5.09 -0.90 -2.97
C SER A 32 4.83 -2.05 -2.02
N SER A 33 4.72 -3.25 -2.57
CA SER A 33 4.71 -4.44 -1.74
C SER A 33 6.08 -4.60 -1.06
N ALA A 34 6.07 -4.74 0.25
CA ALA A 34 7.25 -5.06 1.05
C ALA A 34 7.23 -6.54 1.48
N GLU A 35 6.84 -7.40 0.55
CA GLU A 35 6.52 -8.83 0.78
C GLU A 35 7.63 -9.58 1.51
N MET A 36 8.89 -9.19 1.27
CA MET A 36 10.04 -9.80 1.92
C MET A 36 10.13 -9.48 3.42
N HIS A 37 9.45 -8.41 3.85
CA HIS A 37 9.45 -7.93 5.23
C HIS A 37 8.17 -8.30 5.97
N TRP A 38 7.10 -8.69 5.27
CA TRP A 38 5.82 -9.03 5.90
C TRP A 38 5.85 -10.45 6.48
N PRO A 39 5.72 -10.59 7.81
CA PRO A 39 5.71 -11.91 8.46
C PRO A 39 4.60 -12.81 7.96
N GLU A 40 3.40 -12.25 7.76
CA GLU A 40 2.23 -12.98 7.28
C GLU A 40 2.41 -13.58 5.88
N VAL A 41 3.18 -12.92 5.00
CA VAL A 41 3.52 -13.48 3.68
C VAL A 41 4.44 -14.67 3.83
N ALA A 42 5.48 -14.56 4.65
CA ALA A 42 6.39 -15.65 4.91
C ALA A 42 5.66 -16.87 5.49
N VAL A 43 4.79 -16.63 6.47
CA VAL A 43 3.96 -17.65 7.11
C VAL A 43 3.04 -18.33 6.12
N ALA A 44 2.30 -17.55 5.32
CA ALA A 44 1.36 -18.09 4.33
C ALA A 44 2.08 -18.95 3.28
N ILE A 45 3.25 -18.53 2.80
CA ILE A 45 4.07 -19.32 1.88
C ILE A 45 4.53 -20.62 2.53
N LEU A 46 4.97 -20.57 3.79
CA LEU A 46 5.44 -21.75 4.51
C LEU A 46 4.35 -22.78 4.70
N HIS A 47 3.12 -22.34 4.98
CA HIS A 47 1.96 -23.24 5.02
C HIS A 47 1.71 -23.93 3.67
N THR A 48 1.90 -23.24 2.55
CA THR A 48 1.69 -23.86 1.22
C THR A 48 2.69 -24.97 0.91
N ILE A 49 3.87 -24.95 1.54
CA ILE A 49 4.91 -25.98 1.38
C ILE A 49 4.98 -26.99 2.55
N GLY A 50 3.92 -27.03 3.37
CA GLY A 50 3.76 -28.01 4.42
C GLY A 50 4.66 -27.81 5.65
N LYS A 51 5.15 -26.58 5.90
CA LYS A 51 5.94 -26.27 7.09
C LYS A 51 5.05 -26.06 8.31
N THR A 52 5.52 -26.53 9.47
CA THR A 52 4.84 -26.28 10.74
C THR A 52 5.18 -24.88 11.23
N VAL A 53 4.16 -24.04 11.38
CA VAL A 53 4.30 -22.68 11.91
C VAL A 53 3.58 -22.58 13.25
N SER A 54 4.27 -22.10 14.26
CA SER A 54 3.72 -21.79 15.57
C SER A 54 3.93 -20.33 15.94
N TYR A 55 3.00 -19.81 16.73
CA TYR A 55 2.96 -18.41 17.12
C TYR A 55 2.96 -18.28 18.63
N GLU A 56 3.71 -17.32 19.15
CA GLU A 56 3.64 -16.85 20.52
C GLU A 56 2.83 -15.55 20.59
N LYS A 57 2.25 -15.21 21.73
CA LYS A 57 1.47 -13.98 21.91
C LYS A 57 2.29 -12.73 21.54
N GLY A 58 1.70 -11.85 20.71
CA GLY A 58 2.35 -10.62 20.21
C GLY A 58 3.27 -10.86 19.01
N TRP A 59 3.04 -11.94 18.25
CA TRP A 59 3.78 -12.25 17.02
C TRP A 59 3.56 -11.23 15.91
N GLU A 60 2.46 -10.50 15.94
CA GLU A 60 2.09 -9.48 14.95
C GLU A 60 3.10 -8.31 14.95
N GLU A 61 3.68 -8.00 16.12
CA GLU A 61 4.63 -6.91 16.31
C GLU A 61 6.08 -7.41 16.38
N ASP A 62 6.29 -8.69 16.64
CA ASP A 62 7.61 -9.28 16.86
C ASP A 62 7.75 -10.63 16.13
N ASP A 63 8.39 -10.60 14.96
CA ASP A 63 8.55 -11.79 14.12
C ASP A 63 9.48 -12.87 14.73
N THR A 64 10.20 -12.56 15.82
CA THR A 64 10.97 -13.57 16.58
C THR A 64 10.08 -14.57 17.28
N LYS A 65 8.84 -14.20 17.55
CA LYS A 65 7.79 -15.03 18.17
C LYS A 65 7.12 -16.00 17.21
N ILE A 66 7.47 -15.94 15.93
CA ILE A 66 7.05 -16.91 14.92
C ILE A 66 8.14 -17.95 14.78
N LYS A 67 7.77 -19.23 14.95
CA LYS A 67 8.69 -20.36 14.79
C LYS A 67 8.26 -21.26 13.65
N ILE A 68 9.22 -21.70 12.86
CA ILE A 68 9.05 -22.58 11.72
C ILE A 68 9.89 -23.81 11.97
N ASP A 69 9.24 -24.97 12.07
CA ASP A 69 9.89 -26.21 12.46
C ASP A 69 10.75 -26.02 13.75
N GLY A 70 10.28 -25.19 14.70
CA GLY A 70 10.96 -24.88 15.95
C GLY A 70 12.04 -23.79 15.88
N ILE A 71 12.33 -23.24 14.70
CA ILE A 71 13.35 -22.16 14.50
C ILE A 71 12.64 -20.82 14.36
N SER A 72 13.10 -19.76 15.06
CA SER A 72 12.52 -18.43 14.93
C SER A 72 12.56 -17.91 13.48
N LEU A 73 11.52 -17.20 13.06
CA LEU A 73 11.37 -16.72 11.68
C LEU A 73 12.56 -15.90 11.17
N PRO A 74 13.14 -14.93 11.91
CA PRO A 74 14.33 -14.21 11.44
C PRO A 74 15.54 -15.11 11.20
N LYS A 75 15.75 -16.10 12.08
CA LYS A 75 16.84 -17.09 11.93
C LYS A 75 16.58 -18.02 10.74
N TYR A 76 15.33 -18.43 10.55
CA TYR A 76 14.90 -19.22 9.41
C TYR A 76 15.08 -18.43 8.10
N LYS A 77 14.68 -17.17 8.06
CA LYS A 77 14.87 -16.28 6.92
C LYS A 77 16.33 -16.16 6.48
N LYS A 78 17.27 -16.06 7.42
CA LYS A 78 18.72 -16.01 7.13
C LYS A 78 19.23 -17.30 6.52
N LYS A 79 18.80 -18.43 7.05
CA LYS A 79 19.23 -19.76 6.61
C LYS A 79 18.75 -20.09 5.20
N GLU A 80 17.51 -19.70 4.86
CA GLU A 80 16.81 -20.11 3.65
C GLU A 80 16.71 -18.98 2.59
N TRP A 81 17.62 -18.03 2.61
CA TRP A 81 17.58 -16.84 1.73
C TRP A 81 17.37 -17.16 0.24
N ARG A 82 18.09 -18.14 -0.31
CA ARG A 82 17.99 -18.49 -1.74
C ARG A 82 16.65 -19.13 -2.10
N TYR A 83 16.09 -19.93 -1.21
CA TYR A 83 14.76 -20.53 -1.39
C TYR A 83 13.64 -19.52 -1.29
N ARG A 84 13.79 -18.51 -0.44
CA ARG A 84 12.80 -17.45 -0.26
C ARG A 84 12.48 -16.71 -1.54
N SER A 85 13.50 -16.24 -2.27
CA SER A 85 13.30 -15.48 -3.51
C SER A 85 12.49 -16.26 -4.54
N LYS A 86 12.75 -17.57 -4.68
CA LYS A 86 11.97 -18.44 -5.55
C LYS A 86 10.55 -18.65 -5.01
N ALA A 87 10.40 -18.98 -3.72
CA ALA A 87 9.12 -19.21 -3.09
C ALA A 87 8.19 -17.99 -3.19
N TYR A 88 8.71 -16.78 -3.06
CA TYR A 88 7.93 -15.56 -3.25
C TYR A 88 7.46 -15.40 -4.69
N LYS A 89 8.34 -15.64 -5.68
CA LYS A 89 7.96 -15.59 -7.09
C LYS A 89 6.90 -16.64 -7.45
N ASP A 90 7.03 -17.85 -6.95
CA ASP A 90 6.10 -18.93 -7.22
C ASP A 90 4.73 -18.72 -6.53
N ASN A 91 4.65 -17.83 -5.52
CA ASN A 91 3.44 -17.52 -4.77
C ASN A 91 2.94 -16.07 -4.99
N PHE A 92 3.21 -15.48 -6.17
CA PHE A 92 2.87 -14.09 -6.43
C PHE A 92 1.36 -13.78 -6.29
N LEU A 93 0.47 -14.72 -6.58
CA LEU A 93 -0.98 -14.55 -6.40
C LEU A 93 -1.36 -14.38 -4.92
N LEU A 94 -0.72 -15.15 -4.04
CA LEU A 94 -0.91 -15.02 -2.60
C LEU A 94 -0.44 -13.65 -2.11
N ILE A 95 0.75 -13.23 -2.56
CA ILE A 95 1.32 -11.91 -2.23
C ILE A 95 0.41 -10.81 -2.73
N THR A 96 -0.10 -10.92 -3.96
CA THR A 96 -1.02 -9.95 -4.55
C THR A 96 -2.31 -9.81 -3.72
N ARG A 97 -2.87 -10.91 -3.23
CA ARG A 97 -4.07 -10.89 -2.37
C ARG A 97 -3.80 -10.23 -1.02
N ILE A 98 -2.66 -10.53 -0.40
CA ILE A 98 -2.26 -9.89 0.87
C ILE A 98 -2.06 -8.39 0.65
N PHE A 99 -1.36 -8.01 -0.43
CA PHE A 99 -1.16 -6.61 -0.79
C PHE A 99 -2.48 -5.89 -1.05
N ASP A 100 -3.39 -6.46 -1.84
CA ASP A 100 -4.72 -5.89 -2.12
C ASP A 100 -5.52 -5.66 -0.83
N ASN A 101 -5.48 -6.60 0.12
CA ASN A 101 -6.11 -6.43 1.42
C ASN A 101 -5.49 -5.28 2.22
N LYS A 102 -4.16 -5.11 2.18
CA LYS A 102 -3.47 -3.99 2.84
C LYS A 102 -3.82 -2.66 2.18
N VAL A 103 -3.90 -2.60 0.86
CA VAL A 103 -4.34 -1.39 0.12
C VAL A 103 -5.78 -1.03 0.49
N LYS A 104 -6.68 -2.01 0.53
CA LYS A 104 -8.08 -1.80 0.96
C LYS A 104 -8.17 -1.29 2.40
N ALA A 105 -7.36 -1.85 3.30
CA ALA A 105 -7.30 -1.40 4.70
C ALA A 105 -6.76 0.04 4.79
N PHE A 106 -5.73 0.38 4.03
CA PHE A 106 -5.19 1.73 3.94
C PHE A 106 -6.24 2.73 3.42
N VAL A 107 -6.92 2.41 2.32
CA VAL A 107 -7.98 3.26 1.77
C VAL A 107 -9.13 3.42 2.76
N LYS A 108 -9.52 2.34 3.45
CA LYS A 108 -10.53 2.40 4.51
C LYS A 108 -10.10 3.31 5.66
N PHE A 109 -8.84 3.24 6.06
CA PHE A 109 -8.27 4.13 7.08
C PHE A 109 -8.34 5.60 6.62
N LEU A 110 -7.86 5.91 5.41
CA LEU A 110 -7.92 7.27 4.85
C LEU A 110 -9.35 7.82 4.81
N THR A 111 -10.31 7.02 4.34
CA THR A 111 -11.71 7.46 4.26
C THR A 111 -12.40 7.56 5.61
N ALA A 112 -11.91 6.84 6.63
CA ALA A 112 -12.46 6.89 7.99
C ALA A 112 -12.13 8.20 8.72
N THR A 113 -11.12 8.97 8.28
CA THR A 113 -10.85 10.31 8.83
C THR A 113 -12.00 11.28 8.58
N GLY A 114 -12.80 11.00 7.55
CA GLY A 114 -13.88 11.86 7.11
C GLY A 114 -13.46 13.06 6.26
N ASP A 115 -12.16 13.22 6.01
CA ASP A 115 -11.61 14.35 5.27
C ASP A 115 -11.45 14.08 3.77
N VAL A 116 -11.38 12.80 3.40
CA VAL A 116 -11.29 12.35 2.00
C VAL A 116 -12.70 12.27 1.40
N GLU A 117 -12.94 12.99 0.33
CA GLU A 117 -14.21 12.99 -0.42
C GLU A 117 -14.22 11.90 -1.49
N HIS A 118 -13.15 11.84 -2.30
CA HIS A 118 -13.00 10.88 -3.36
C HIS A 118 -11.57 10.34 -3.45
N TYR A 119 -11.46 9.14 -3.98
CA TYR A 119 -10.18 8.52 -4.29
C TYR A 119 -10.29 7.64 -5.53
N THR A 120 -9.16 7.40 -6.14
CA THR A 120 -8.99 6.34 -7.12
C THR A 120 -7.59 5.79 -7.02
N TYR A 121 -7.44 4.49 -7.20
CA TYR A 121 -6.13 3.85 -7.21
C TYR A 121 -6.09 2.72 -8.21
N ARG A 122 -4.88 2.31 -8.52
CA ARG A 122 -4.62 1.24 -9.44
C ARG A 122 -3.45 0.40 -8.97
N ILE A 123 -3.62 -0.92 -9.07
CA ILE A 123 -2.54 -1.88 -8.86
C ILE A 123 -1.87 -2.16 -10.19
N GLU A 124 -0.57 -2.01 -10.23
CA GLU A 124 0.31 -2.35 -11.34
C GLU A 124 1.28 -3.46 -10.91
N PHE A 125 1.75 -4.23 -11.89
CA PHE A 125 2.79 -5.21 -11.67
C PHE A 125 4.08 -4.72 -12.29
N GLN A 126 5.08 -4.50 -11.45
CA GLN A 126 6.41 -4.11 -11.92
C GLN A 126 7.08 -5.28 -12.67
N ILE A 127 8.18 -4.98 -13.40
CA ILE A 127 8.95 -5.97 -14.17
C ILE A 127 9.32 -7.22 -13.33
N ARG A 128 9.48 -7.06 -12.03
CA ARG A 128 9.76 -8.16 -11.09
C ARG A 128 8.53 -9.00 -10.72
N GLY A 129 7.34 -8.64 -11.23
CA GLY A 129 6.07 -9.31 -10.96
C GLY A 129 5.41 -8.93 -9.64
N MET A 130 5.99 -8.04 -8.83
CA MET A 130 5.42 -7.63 -7.55
C MET A 130 4.41 -6.49 -7.72
N PRO A 131 3.31 -6.51 -6.95
CA PRO A 131 2.27 -5.51 -7.04
C PRO A 131 2.76 -4.17 -6.47
N HIS A 132 2.33 -3.12 -7.15
CA HIS A 132 2.58 -1.74 -6.80
C HIS A 132 1.29 -0.96 -7.01
N VAL A 133 0.99 -0.01 -6.14
CA VAL A 133 -0.22 0.82 -6.27
C VAL A 133 0.14 2.27 -6.49
N HIS A 134 -0.57 2.90 -7.41
CA HIS A 134 -0.61 4.34 -7.58
C HIS A 134 -2.03 4.80 -7.34
N GLY A 135 -2.18 5.89 -6.63
CA GLY A 135 -3.49 6.45 -6.36
C GLY A 135 -3.46 7.94 -6.12
N VAL A 136 -4.62 8.52 -6.23
CA VAL A 136 -4.86 9.92 -5.90
C VAL A 136 -6.09 10.02 -5.01
N PHE A 137 -6.13 11.05 -4.18
CA PHE A 137 -7.33 11.35 -3.42
C PHE A 137 -7.62 12.85 -3.37
N TRP A 138 -8.90 13.13 -3.24
CA TRP A 138 -9.47 14.47 -3.10
C TRP A 138 -9.94 14.65 -1.68
N LEU A 139 -9.51 15.74 -1.07
CA LEU A 139 -10.03 16.19 0.21
C LEU A 139 -11.39 16.88 0.01
N LYS A 140 -12.22 16.87 1.04
CA LYS A 140 -13.43 17.65 1.05
C LYS A 140 -13.17 19.13 0.81
N LYS A 141 -14.06 19.77 0.09
CA LYS A 141 -13.93 21.18 -0.28
C LYS A 141 -13.71 22.08 0.95
N GLU A 142 -14.40 21.80 2.05
CA GLU A 142 -14.28 22.54 3.31
C GLU A 142 -12.86 22.45 3.91
N ILE A 143 -12.17 21.32 3.67
CA ILE A 143 -10.79 21.15 4.11
C ILE A 143 -9.87 21.96 3.19
N VAL A 144 -10.04 21.83 1.88
CA VAL A 144 -9.21 22.54 0.88
C VAL A 144 -9.29 24.06 1.05
N GLU A 145 -10.50 24.59 1.27
CA GLU A 145 -10.71 26.03 1.44
C GLU A 145 -10.02 26.62 2.68
N LYS A 146 -9.78 25.83 3.73
CA LYS A 146 -9.01 26.29 4.91
C LYS A 146 -7.58 26.66 4.59
N TYR A 147 -7.02 26.08 3.53
CA TYR A 147 -5.62 26.25 3.12
C TYR A 147 -5.45 27.28 1.99
N LYS A 148 -6.53 28.00 1.66
CA LYS A 148 -6.49 29.11 0.71
C LYS A 148 -6.55 30.47 1.40
N THR A 149 -5.98 31.46 0.77
CA THR A 149 -6.10 32.87 1.13
C THR A 149 -6.35 33.64 -0.18
N ASN A 150 -7.47 34.37 -0.28
CA ASN A 150 -7.88 35.09 -1.49
C ASN A 150 -7.95 34.19 -2.74
N ASP A 151 -8.57 33.00 -2.62
CA ASP A 151 -8.69 31.98 -3.68
C ASP A 151 -7.37 31.35 -4.15
N GLU A 152 -6.23 31.75 -3.61
CA GLU A 152 -4.94 31.13 -3.87
C GLU A 152 -4.50 30.24 -2.69
N PHE A 153 -3.72 29.20 -2.97
CA PHE A 153 -3.15 28.38 -1.92
C PHE A 153 -2.08 29.19 -1.15
N ASP A 154 -2.21 29.16 0.16
CA ASP A 154 -1.25 29.76 1.08
C ASP A 154 -0.15 28.72 1.37
N ASP A 155 1.08 28.99 0.96
CA ASP A 155 2.19 28.06 1.08
C ASP A 155 2.42 27.58 2.52
N ILE A 156 2.25 28.45 3.52
CA ILE A 156 2.43 28.10 4.93
C ILE A 156 1.35 27.11 5.35
N LYS A 157 0.10 27.39 5.02
CA LYS A 157 -1.03 26.52 5.34
C LYS A 157 -0.96 25.20 4.60
N VAL A 158 -0.44 25.19 3.36
CA VAL A 158 -0.21 23.95 2.61
C VAL A 158 0.84 23.07 3.29
N VAL A 159 1.91 23.66 3.81
CA VAL A 159 2.91 22.92 4.62
C VAL A 159 2.26 22.31 5.86
N GLU A 160 1.44 23.06 6.60
CA GLU A 160 0.70 22.55 7.76
C GLU A 160 -0.23 21.38 7.39
N LEU A 161 -0.89 21.44 6.24
CA LEU A 161 -1.70 20.34 5.71
C LEU A 161 -0.86 19.10 5.44
N ILE A 162 0.29 19.29 4.78
CA ILE A 162 1.22 18.19 4.47
C ILE A 162 1.69 17.54 5.77
N ASP A 163 2.10 18.31 6.76
CA ASP A 163 2.60 17.81 8.04
C ASP A 163 1.54 17.04 8.84
N GLN A 164 0.26 17.39 8.69
CA GLN A 164 -0.84 16.62 9.29
C GLN A 164 -1.03 15.24 8.67
N TRP A 165 -0.76 15.10 7.38
CA TRP A 165 -1.03 13.86 6.62
C TRP A 165 0.22 13.02 6.39
N ILE A 166 1.38 13.65 6.37
CA ILE A 166 2.64 13.01 6.04
C ILE A 166 3.66 13.41 7.11
N SER A 167 3.97 12.50 8.01
CA SER A 167 5.10 12.65 8.92
C SER A 167 6.20 11.67 8.54
N CYS A 168 7.44 12.13 8.58
CA CYS A 168 8.63 11.30 8.45
C CYS A 168 9.49 11.57 9.68
N SER A 169 9.45 10.68 10.67
CA SER A 169 10.39 10.70 11.78
C SER A 169 11.43 9.60 11.58
N LEU A 170 12.66 9.89 11.99
CA LEU A 170 13.81 8.97 11.96
C LEU A 170 14.02 8.31 13.34
N ASP A 171 13.00 8.28 14.19
CA ASP A 171 13.06 7.68 15.52
C ASP A 171 13.11 6.16 15.49
#